data_f4b279e415691c031a3f4a1e9e4b6507
#
_entry.id   f4b279e415691c031a3f4a1e9e4b6507
#
_cell.length_a   1.000
_cell.length_b   1.000
_cell.length_c   1.000
_cell.angle_alpha   90.00
_cell.angle_beta   90.00
_cell.angle_gamma   90.00
#
_symmetry.space_group_name_H-M   'P 1'
#
loop_
_entity.id
_entity.type
_entity.pdbx_description
1 polymer ?
#
loop_
_entity_poly.entity_id
_entity_poly.type
_entity_poly.pdbx_seq_one_letter_code
_entity_poly.pdbx_strand_id
1 'polypeptide(L)'
;MRRNGMLLPIASLPSPYGIGGFSKEAYEFIDLLEETGQKLWQILPLGPTIYGDSPYQSFSTFAGNPYFIDLDTLAEKGWLTKEACEASDYGDNESYIDYGRIYNSRFVLLKQAFLNSDILSDEKFTEFCKANQHWLPDYALYMALKNQNDGKSWIEWEEEIRLRKPEAVEYYKKELEEECNFYEFLQYEFHEQWTKVKEYAHEKGIQIVGDVPIYVAFDSADTWANPELFQLDEKNLPLGVAGCPPDAFSATGQLWGNPLYNWAYHKKTGYDWWLKRIAYCFDLYDIVRIDHFRGFDEYYSIPYGDETAVNGHWEKGPGMDLFNTVKEKLGELDIIAEDLGFLTESVFQLLKDSGYPGMKVLQFAFDPSEDSDYLTYKYQRNCVVYTGTHDNDTTAGWFEKLSDGDKEVALRYMNSFYTPKEEQHWDLIALAMRSTADTCIIPVQDFLGLGSEARINMPSTLGDNWKWRMTKGAFSEELKEKIRRMTKLYGR
;
A
#
# COMPACT_ATOMS: atom_id res chain seq x y z
N MET A 1 -2.89 8.03 -23.59
CA MET A 1 -2.01 7.03 -24.27
C MET A 1 -2.26 5.71 -23.55
N ARG A 2 -2.34 4.58 -24.28
CA ARG A 2 -2.50 3.28 -23.64
C ARG A 2 -1.18 2.89 -22.96
N ARG A 3 -1.26 2.39 -21.72
CA ARG A 3 -0.09 1.98 -20.92
C ARG A 3 -0.39 0.70 -20.15
N ASN A 4 0.63 -0.05 -19.80
CA ASN A 4 0.53 -1.22 -18.95
C ASN A 4 1.62 -1.23 -17.89
N GLY A 5 1.42 -2.07 -16.89
CA GLY A 5 2.35 -2.22 -15.79
C GLY A 5 2.20 -3.56 -15.08
N MET A 6 3.09 -3.77 -14.14
CA MET A 6 3.06 -4.91 -13.22
C MET A 6 2.79 -4.45 -11.80
N LEU A 7 2.01 -5.25 -11.06
CA LEU A 7 1.83 -5.09 -9.63
C LEU A 7 2.78 -6.04 -8.90
N LEU A 8 3.70 -5.49 -8.13
CA LEU A 8 4.58 -6.23 -7.23
C LEU A 8 4.94 -5.36 -6.02
N PRO A 9 4.55 -5.75 -4.80
CA PRO A 9 4.97 -5.05 -3.58
C PRO A 9 6.50 -5.03 -3.43
N ILE A 10 7.05 -3.97 -2.85
CA ILE A 10 8.49 -3.92 -2.53
C ILE A 10 8.90 -5.10 -1.66
N ALA A 11 8.09 -5.44 -0.64
CA ALA A 11 8.33 -6.58 0.24
C ALA A 11 8.48 -7.92 -0.52
N SER A 12 7.84 -8.04 -1.69
CA SER A 12 7.83 -9.26 -2.52
C SER A 12 9.01 -9.38 -3.49
N LEU A 13 9.92 -8.41 -3.53
CA LEU A 13 11.16 -8.53 -4.31
C LEU A 13 12.07 -9.63 -3.76
N PRO A 14 12.86 -10.32 -4.62
CA PRO A 14 13.76 -11.41 -4.20
C PRO A 14 15.08 -10.89 -3.60
N SER A 15 15.00 -9.82 -2.81
CA SER A 15 16.16 -9.21 -2.15
C SER A 15 16.78 -10.15 -1.12
N PRO A 16 18.07 -10.04 -0.79
CA PRO A 16 18.68 -10.75 0.32
C PRO A 16 18.03 -10.32 1.66
N TYR A 17 18.37 -11.03 2.73
CA TYR A 17 17.96 -10.66 4.09
C TYR A 17 16.45 -10.72 4.36
N GLY A 18 15.78 -11.71 3.75
CA GLY A 18 14.45 -12.22 4.13
C GLY A 18 13.24 -11.41 3.70
N ILE A 19 13.40 -10.20 3.19
CA ILE A 19 12.31 -9.33 2.70
C ILE A 19 12.81 -8.49 1.53
N GLY A 20 11.91 -8.14 0.61
CA GLY A 20 12.21 -7.19 -0.46
C GLY A 20 12.54 -5.80 0.09
N GLY A 21 13.41 -5.06 -0.60
CA GLY A 21 13.84 -3.72 -0.21
C GLY A 21 14.42 -2.93 -1.38
N PHE A 22 15.03 -1.80 -1.08
CA PHE A 22 15.63 -0.88 -2.06
C PHE A 22 17.02 -1.36 -2.52
N SER A 23 17.18 -2.66 -2.58
CA SER A 23 18.39 -3.37 -2.96
C SER A 23 18.53 -3.48 -4.48
N LYS A 24 19.62 -4.10 -4.91
CA LYS A 24 19.90 -4.36 -6.32
C LYS A 24 18.72 -4.99 -7.08
N GLU A 25 17.94 -5.85 -6.44
CA GLU A 25 16.80 -6.53 -7.04
C GLU A 25 15.63 -5.57 -7.40
N ALA A 26 15.54 -4.41 -6.73
CA ALA A 26 14.60 -3.36 -7.14
C ALA A 26 15.00 -2.74 -8.49
N TYR A 27 16.27 -2.49 -8.70
CA TYR A 27 16.82 -1.98 -9.97
C TYR A 27 16.70 -3.04 -11.08
N GLU A 28 17.01 -4.30 -10.79
CA GLU A 28 16.83 -5.42 -11.72
C GLU A 28 15.37 -5.60 -12.14
N PHE A 29 14.42 -5.35 -11.22
CA PHE A 29 12.99 -5.38 -11.57
C PHE A 29 12.58 -4.21 -12.45
N ILE A 30 13.13 -3.03 -12.25
CA ILE A 30 12.91 -1.87 -13.13
C ILE A 30 13.47 -2.17 -14.54
N ASP A 31 14.65 -2.78 -14.65
CA ASP A 31 15.20 -3.23 -15.93
C ASP A 31 14.30 -4.27 -16.63
N LEU A 32 13.72 -5.21 -15.86
CA LEU A 32 12.74 -6.17 -16.36
C LEU A 32 11.49 -5.47 -16.93
N LEU A 33 10.99 -4.44 -16.25
CA LEU A 33 9.84 -3.66 -16.73
C LEU A 33 10.15 -2.97 -18.05
N GLU A 34 11.31 -2.31 -18.16
CA GLU A 34 11.76 -1.68 -19.41
C GLU A 34 11.86 -2.72 -20.52
N GLU A 35 12.55 -3.84 -20.28
CA GLU A 35 12.78 -4.92 -21.26
C GLU A 35 11.48 -5.53 -21.78
N THR A 36 10.48 -5.68 -20.90
CA THR A 36 9.17 -6.25 -21.26
C THR A 36 8.19 -5.21 -21.81
N GLY A 37 8.60 -3.94 -21.90
CA GLY A 37 7.82 -2.83 -22.45
C GLY A 37 6.77 -2.28 -21.50
N GLN A 38 6.87 -2.57 -20.19
CA GLN A 38 5.99 -1.99 -19.19
C GLN A 38 6.29 -0.50 -19.01
N LYS A 39 5.31 0.24 -18.48
CA LYS A 39 5.43 1.68 -18.19
C LYS A 39 5.13 2.00 -16.73
N LEU A 40 4.52 1.07 -16.01
CA LEU A 40 4.08 1.27 -14.64
C LEU A 40 4.58 0.13 -13.74
N TRP A 41 5.04 0.51 -12.56
CA TRP A 41 5.24 -0.40 -11.44
C TRP A 41 4.26 -0.02 -10.33
N GLN A 42 3.24 -0.85 -10.11
CA GLN A 42 2.35 -0.65 -8.97
C GLN A 42 2.88 -1.39 -7.75
N ILE A 43 2.99 -0.65 -6.65
CA ILE A 43 3.41 -1.14 -5.34
C ILE A 43 2.28 -0.97 -4.33
N LEU A 44 2.45 -1.53 -3.13
CA LEU A 44 1.57 -1.32 -1.99
C LEU A 44 2.09 -0.17 -1.11
N PRO A 45 1.30 0.30 -0.09
CA PRO A 45 1.74 1.36 0.78
C PRO A 45 3.11 1.10 1.39
N LEU A 46 3.96 2.12 1.43
CA LEU A 46 5.35 2.03 1.90
C LEU A 46 5.50 2.30 3.40
N GLY A 47 4.41 2.50 4.14
CA GLY A 47 4.44 2.81 5.57
C GLY A 47 4.91 1.65 6.45
N PRO A 48 5.42 1.96 7.67
CA PRO A 48 5.78 0.94 8.66
C PRO A 48 4.53 0.18 9.10
N THR A 49 4.59 -1.15 9.08
CA THR A 49 3.46 -2.01 9.42
C THR A 49 3.30 -2.18 10.93
N ILE A 50 2.06 -2.32 11.38
CA ILE A 50 1.72 -2.70 12.76
C ILE A 50 1.54 -4.21 12.87
N TYR A 51 1.03 -4.69 14.01
CA TYR A 51 0.72 -6.11 14.21
C TYR A 51 -0.21 -6.64 13.10
N GLY A 52 0.16 -7.79 12.52
CA GLY A 52 -0.54 -8.38 11.38
C GLY A 52 0.08 -8.05 10.02
N ASP A 53 1.16 -7.25 9.99
CA ASP A 53 2.03 -6.98 8.84
C ASP A 53 1.34 -6.36 7.62
N SER A 54 0.08 -5.88 7.78
CA SER A 54 -0.67 -5.23 6.71
C SER A 54 -0.08 -3.86 6.37
N PRO A 55 0.27 -3.60 5.10
CA PRO A 55 0.72 -2.29 4.67
C PRO A 55 -0.39 -1.21 4.74
N TYR A 56 -1.66 -1.62 4.90
CA TYR A 56 -2.81 -0.71 5.07
C TYR A 56 -3.06 -0.32 6.53
N GLN A 57 -2.29 -0.90 7.47
CA GLN A 57 -2.29 -0.53 8.88
C GLN A 57 -0.89 -0.06 9.24
N SER A 58 -0.70 1.23 9.45
CA SER A 58 0.62 1.83 9.65
C SER A 58 0.68 2.69 10.89
N PHE A 59 1.86 2.74 11.53
CA PHE A 59 2.15 3.64 12.65
C PHE A 59 2.18 5.12 12.25
N SER A 60 2.27 5.42 10.96
CA SER A 60 2.21 6.79 10.43
C SER A 60 1.85 6.78 8.94
N THR A 61 1.08 7.78 8.52
CA THR A 61 0.75 8.00 7.11
C THR A 61 1.88 8.68 6.31
N PHE A 62 2.91 9.20 7.02
CA PHE A 62 4.06 9.85 6.40
C PHE A 62 5.34 9.01 6.45
N ALA A 63 5.49 8.15 7.45
CA ALA A 63 6.72 7.40 7.63
C ALA A 63 6.87 6.26 6.61
N GLY A 64 8.11 6.01 6.21
CA GLY A 64 8.50 4.85 5.41
C GLY A 64 8.85 3.63 6.27
N ASN A 65 8.65 2.43 5.73
CA ASN A 65 8.92 1.17 6.40
C ASN A 65 10.43 0.87 6.46
N PRO A 66 11.05 0.83 7.65
CA PRO A 66 12.48 0.54 7.79
C PRO A 66 12.91 -0.82 7.24
N TYR A 67 11.98 -1.76 7.06
CA TYR A 67 12.30 -3.05 6.44
C TYR A 67 12.77 -2.94 4.99
N PHE A 68 12.46 -1.85 4.30
CA PHE A 68 12.86 -1.66 2.91
C PHE A 68 14.26 -1.05 2.75
N ILE A 69 14.87 -0.57 3.84
CA ILE A 69 16.25 -0.06 3.83
C ILE A 69 17.21 -1.18 3.45
N ASP A 70 17.99 -1.00 2.41
CA ASP A 70 18.98 -1.99 1.98
C ASP A 70 20.19 -2.02 2.91
N LEU A 71 20.48 -3.19 3.47
CA LEU A 71 21.59 -3.38 4.41
C LEU A 71 22.95 -3.37 3.69
N ASP A 72 23.00 -3.78 2.43
CA ASP A 72 24.25 -3.74 1.64
C ASP A 72 24.69 -2.28 1.41
N THR A 73 23.74 -1.39 1.14
CA THR A 73 24.00 0.05 1.07
C THR A 73 24.59 0.60 2.38
N LEU A 74 24.11 0.16 3.55
CA LEU A 74 24.66 0.58 4.85
C LEU A 74 26.06 -0.02 5.08
N ALA A 75 26.30 -1.22 4.58
CA ALA A 75 27.65 -1.84 4.63
C ALA A 75 28.64 -1.10 3.71
N GLU A 76 28.22 -0.67 2.52
CA GLU A 76 29.04 0.17 1.63
C GLU A 76 29.38 1.53 2.23
N LYS A 77 28.49 2.11 3.05
CA LYS A 77 28.76 3.31 3.84
C LYS A 77 29.73 3.07 5.02
N GLY A 78 30.06 1.80 5.31
CA GLY A 78 30.93 1.40 6.42
C GLY A 78 30.23 1.40 7.79
N TRP A 79 28.91 1.48 7.83
CA TRP A 79 28.14 1.47 9.06
C TRP A 79 27.75 0.07 9.53
N LEU A 80 27.80 -0.92 8.63
CA LEU A 80 27.66 -2.34 8.89
C LEU A 80 28.82 -3.10 8.26
N THR A 81 28.98 -4.38 8.61
CA THR A 81 29.83 -5.31 7.86
C THR A 81 28.94 -6.30 7.12
N LYS A 82 29.38 -6.75 5.95
CA LYS A 82 28.67 -7.75 5.15
C LYS A 82 28.45 -9.04 5.94
N GLU A 83 29.46 -9.44 6.71
CA GLU A 83 29.43 -10.63 7.57
C GLU A 83 28.35 -10.52 8.64
N ALA A 84 28.14 -9.34 9.24
CA ALA A 84 27.08 -9.14 10.23
C ALA A 84 25.69 -9.25 9.57
N CYS A 85 25.52 -8.71 8.37
CA CYS A 85 24.29 -8.83 7.61
C CYS A 85 24.00 -10.30 7.25
N GLU A 86 24.99 -11.04 6.77
CA GLU A 86 24.84 -12.44 6.34
C GLU A 86 24.66 -13.42 7.52
N ALA A 87 25.20 -13.10 8.69
CA ALA A 87 25.10 -13.93 9.90
C ALA A 87 23.77 -13.81 10.65
N SER A 88 22.95 -12.84 10.32
CA SER A 88 21.66 -12.60 10.99
C SER A 88 20.59 -13.56 10.50
N ASP A 89 19.60 -13.86 11.35
CA ASP A 89 18.53 -14.80 11.04
C ASP A 89 17.33 -14.08 10.40
N TYR A 90 17.03 -14.39 9.16
CA TYR A 90 15.91 -13.83 8.38
C TYR A 90 14.85 -14.86 8.00
N GLY A 91 15.01 -16.12 8.45
CA GLY A 91 14.20 -17.26 8.02
C GLY A 91 14.84 -18.02 6.85
N ASP A 92 14.33 -19.23 6.61
CA ASP A 92 14.90 -20.18 5.66
C ASP A 92 14.09 -20.29 4.36
N ASN A 93 12.96 -19.57 4.23
CA ASN A 93 12.08 -19.67 3.07
C ASN A 93 12.25 -18.46 2.14
N GLU A 94 12.79 -18.71 0.96
CA GLU A 94 12.99 -17.64 -0.03
C GLU A 94 11.69 -17.10 -0.63
N SER A 95 10.60 -17.87 -0.56
CA SER A 95 9.29 -17.50 -1.13
C SER A 95 8.35 -16.83 -0.14
N TYR A 96 8.71 -16.78 1.15
CA TYR A 96 7.85 -16.18 2.19
C TYR A 96 8.66 -15.39 3.20
N ILE A 97 8.08 -14.28 3.65
CA ILE A 97 8.63 -13.41 4.69
C ILE A 97 8.29 -13.98 6.07
N ASP A 98 9.31 -14.14 6.92
CA ASP A 98 9.14 -14.37 8.36
C ASP A 98 9.28 -13.04 9.10
N TYR A 99 8.18 -12.30 9.25
CA TYR A 99 8.21 -10.97 9.88
C TYR A 99 8.75 -10.99 11.31
N GLY A 100 8.53 -12.07 12.06
CA GLY A 100 9.06 -12.18 13.42
C GLY A 100 10.59 -12.23 13.44
N ARG A 101 11.22 -12.98 12.54
CA ARG A 101 12.67 -13.03 12.39
C ARG A 101 13.21 -11.73 11.80
N ILE A 102 12.51 -11.15 10.82
CA ILE A 102 12.86 -9.84 10.24
C ILE A 102 12.91 -8.75 11.32
N TYR A 103 11.88 -8.68 12.15
CA TYR A 103 11.84 -7.69 13.24
C TYR A 103 13.05 -7.84 14.17
N ASN A 104 13.32 -9.05 14.63
CA ASN A 104 14.38 -9.34 15.60
C ASN A 104 15.79 -9.15 15.04
N SER A 105 16.00 -9.35 13.73
CA SER A 105 17.32 -9.24 13.10
C SER A 105 17.59 -7.84 12.54
N ARG A 106 16.67 -7.30 11.72
CA ARG A 106 16.93 -6.05 11.00
C ARG A 106 17.03 -4.83 11.91
N PHE A 107 16.15 -4.70 12.92
CA PHE A 107 16.23 -3.56 13.83
C PHE A 107 17.52 -3.53 14.64
N VAL A 108 18.09 -4.69 14.99
CA VAL A 108 19.40 -4.78 15.63
C VAL A 108 20.50 -4.21 14.72
N LEU A 109 20.50 -4.63 13.45
CA LEU A 109 21.47 -4.14 12.46
C LEU A 109 21.27 -2.65 12.16
N LEU A 110 20.05 -2.20 11.99
CA LEU A 110 19.75 -0.78 11.75
C LEU A 110 20.19 0.10 12.93
N LYS A 111 19.98 -0.36 14.17
CA LYS A 111 20.50 0.36 15.36
C LYS A 111 22.03 0.37 15.39
N GLN A 112 22.67 -0.73 15.02
CA GLN A 112 24.13 -0.79 14.89
C GLN A 112 24.64 0.19 13.82
N ALA A 113 23.97 0.26 12.66
CA ALA A 113 24.31 1.19 11.60
C ALA A 113 24.20 2.65 12.08
N PHE A 114 23.13 2.99 12.78
CA PHE A 114 22.95 4.31 13.38
C PHE A 114 24.09 4.66 14.33
N LEU A 115 24.43 3.78 15.27
CA LEU A 115 25.49 4.01 16.25
C LEU A 115 26.91 4.11 15.63
N ASN A 116 27.13 3.47 14.49
CA ASN A 116 28.39 3.54 13.76
C ASN A 116 28.46 4.71 12.77
N SER A 117 27.36 5.43 12.56
CA SER A 117 27.29 6.55 11.62
C SER A 117 27.63 7.88 12.29
N ASP A 118 28.08 8.86 11.49
CA ASP A 118 28.23 10.26 11.91
C ASP A 118 27.01 11.08 11.52
N ILE A 119 25.86 10.44 11.34
CA ILE A 119 24.67 11.02 10.68
C ILE A 119 24.19 12.32 11.34
N LEU A 120 24.28 12.41 12.66
CA LEU A 120 23.87 13.61 13.40
C LEU A 120 24.70 14.87 13.06
N SER A 121 25.87 14.70 12.40
CA SER A 121 26.70 15.77 11.90
C SER A 121 26.49 16.01 10.39
N ASP A 122 25.65 15.25 9.73
CA ASP A 122 25.40 15.38 8.29
C ASP A 122 24.43 16.53 8.01
N GLU A 123 24.82 17.43 7.10
CA GLU A 123 24.01 18.59 6.71
C GLU A 123 22.71 18.16 5.99
N LYS A 124 22.76 17.14 5.13
CA LYS A 124 21.59 16.63 4.40
C LYS A 124 20.58 16.00 5.35
N PHE A 125 21.05 15.27 6.36
CA PHE A 125 20.18 14.74 7.40
C PHE A 125 19.48 15.88 8.16
N THR A 126 20.22 16.92 8.53
CA THR A 126 19.66 18.10 9.20
C THR A 126 18.61 18.80 8.32
N GLU A 127 18.87 18.95 7.02
CA GLU A 127 17.94 19.54 6.05
C GLU A 127 16.68 18.66 5.91
N PHE A 128 16.84 17.34 5.83
CA PHE A 128 15.71 16.40 5.78
C PHE A 128 14.84 16.51 7.03
N CYS A 129 15.39 16.50 8.23
CA CYS A 129 14.64 16.65 9.47
C CYS A 129 13.88 17.98 9.50
N LYS A 130 14.51 19.07 9.06
CA LYS A 130 13.87 20.38 8.97
C LYS A 130 12.74 20.41 7.96
N ALA A 131 12.90 19.82 6.79
CA ALA A 131 11.86 19.74 5.77
C ALA A 131 10.64 18.95 6.25
N ASN A 132 10.85 17.92 7.06
CA ASN A 132 9.84 17.01 7.59
C ASN A 132 9.37 17.34 9.02
N GLN A 133 9.71 18.54 9.55
CA GLN A 133 9.39 18.94 10.93
C GLN A 133 7.90 18.89 11.30
N HIS A 134 7.01 18.80 10.32
CA HIS A 134 5.57 18.80 10.54
C HIS A 134 5.00 17.42 10.93
N TRP A 135 5.79 16.34 10.81
CA TRP A 135 5.40 14.98 11.19
C TRP A 135 6.52 14.18 11.86
N LEU A 136 7.76 14.33 11.39
CA LEU A 136 8.90 13.46 11.75
C LEU A 136 9.22 13.46 13.25
N PRO A 137 9.27 14.61 13.97
CA PRO A 137 9.54 14.63 15.41
C PRO A 137 8.46 13.94 16.25
N ASP A 138 7.19 14.04 15.83
CA ASP A 138 6.09 13.37 16.52
C ASP A 138 6.07 11.86 16.25
N TYR A 139 6.38 11.44 15.03
CA TYR A 139 6.57 10.03 14.71
C TYR A 139 7.74 9.41 15.46
N ALA A 140 8.90 10.09 15.49
CA ALA A 140 10.08 9.60 16.18
C ALA A 140 9.83 9.43 17.69
N LEU A 141 9.21 10.42 18.33
CA LEU A 141 8.83 10.33 19.72
C LEU A 141 7.77 9.23 19.98
N TYR A 142 6.77 9.10 19.08
CA TYR A 142 5.76 8.05 19.17
C TYR A 142 6.41 6.66 19.17
N MET A 143 7.32 6.40 18.24
CA MET A 143 8.00 5.11 18.13
C MET A 143 8.94 4.85 19.32
N ALA A 144 9.66 5.87 19.80
CA ALA A 144 10.50 5.76 20.98
C ALA A 144 9.67 5.42 22.24
N LEU A 145 8.53 6.09 22.42
CA LEU A 145 7.58 5.79 23.50
C LEU A 145 6.98 4.38 23.36
N LYS A 146 6.67 3.95 22.13
CA LYS A 146 6.15 2.63 21.88
C LYS A 146 7.13 1.54 22.29
N ASN A 147 8.42 1.72 21.99
CA ASN A 147 9.48 0.83 22.45
C ASN A 147 9.61 0.83 23.97
N GLN A 148 9.58 1.98 24.62
CA GLN A 148 9.65 2.11 26.07
C GLN A 148 8.47 1.44 26.78
N ASN A 149 7.31 1.39 26.14
CA ASN A 149 6.08 0.78 26.65
C ASN A 149 5.84 -0.64 26.13
N ASP A 150 6.87 -1.39 25.74
CA ASP A 150 6.78 -2.79 25.27
C ASP A 150 5.80 -2.98 24.10
N GLY A 151 5.70 -2.04 23.20
CA GLY A 151 4.82 -2.07 22.02
C GLY A 151 3.33 -1.82 22.31
N LYS A 152 2.95 -1.47 23.54
CA LYS A 152 1.56 -1.16 23.89
C LYS A 152 1.00 -0.01 23.06
N SER A 153 -0.31 -0.07 22.82
CA SER A 153 -1.01 1.04 22.15
C SER A 153 -0.90 2.33 22.98
N TRP A 154 -0.81 3.47 22.30
CA TRP A 154 -0.68 4.77 22.96
C TRP A 154 -1.85 5.07 23.92
N ILE A 155 -3.00 4.46 23.73
CA ILE A 155 -4.14 4.63 24.63
C ILE A 155 -3.89 4.02 26.02
N GLU A 156 -2.94 3.10 26.12
CA GLU A 156 -2.53 2.43 27.36
C GLU A 156 -1.36 3.13 28.08
N TRP A 157 -0.79 4.20 27.47
CA TRP A 157 0.30 4.95 28.08
C TRP A 157 -0.17 5.79 29.27
N GLU A 158 0.77 6.28 30.06
CA GLU A 158 0.48 7.22 31.14
C GLU A 158 -0.28 8.44 30.63
N GLU A 159 -1.27 8.91 31.40
CA GLU A 159 -2.23 9.93 30.96
C GLU A 159 -1.56 11.20 30.45
N GLU A 160 -0.47 11.64 31.06
CA GLU A 160 0.18 12.89 30.72
C GLU A 160 0.80 12.87 29.32
N ILE A 161 1.48 11.77 28.99
CA ILE A 161 2.05 11.60 27.65
C ILE A 161 1.01 11.13 26.64
N ARG A 162 0.04 10.31 27.05
CA ARG A 162 -1.10 9.91 26.23
C ARG A 162 -1.88 11.12 25.72
N LEU A 163 -2.13 12.10 26.58
CA LEU A 163 -2.84 13.36 26.25
C LEU A 163 -1.90 14.47 25.78
N ARG A 164 -0.61 14.13 25.53
CA ARG A 164 0.41 15.07 25.01
C ARG A 164 0.52 16.37 25.82
N LYS A 165 0.45 16.29 27.16
CA LYS A 165 0.70 17.48 27.99
C LYS A 165 2.10 18.06 27.64
N PRO A 166 2.24 19.38 27.43
CA PRO A 166 3.49 19.96 26.94
C PRO A 166 4.72 19.57 27.77
N GLU A 167 4.58 19.54 29.09
CA GLU A 167 5.69 19.20 30.00
C GLU A 167 6.11 17.74 29.86
N ALA A 168 5.15 16.82 29.65
CA ALA A 168 5.45 15.41 29.42
C ALA A 168 6.12 15.20 28.05
N VAL A 169 5.62 15.86 26.99
CA VAL A 169 6.24 15.79 25.66
C VAL A 169 7.69 16.30 25.69
N GLU A 170 7.93 17.43 26.36
CA GLU A 170 9.30 17.99 26.48
C GLU A 170 10.22 17.08 27.29
N TYR A 171 9.71 16.51 28.39
CA TYR A 171 10.44 15.54 29.21
C TYR A 171 10.86 14.30 28.41
N TYR A 172 9.90 13.66 27.71
CA TYR A 172 10.19 12.44 26.97
C TYR A 172 11.02 12.68 25.71
N LYS A 173 10.90 13.82 25.03
CA LYS A 173 11.81 14.21 23.93
C LYS A 173 13.26 14.26 24.38
N LYS A 174 13.50 14.74 25.59
CA LYS A 174 14.85 14.80 26.13
C LYS A 174 15.34 13.44 26.66
N GLU A 175 14.47 12.71 27.35
CA GLU A 175 14.80 11.40 27.92
C GLU A 175 15.09 10.36 26.85
N LEU A 176 14.37 10.41 25.70
CA LEU A 176 14.42 9.47 24.60
C LEU A 176 15.14 10.06 23.36
N GLU A 177 15.98 11.06 23.52
CA GLU A 177 16.64 11.79 22.40
C GLU A 177 17.37 10.82 21.45
N GLU A 178 18.14 9.86 21.98
CA GLU A 178 18.85 8.88 21.16
C GLU A 178 17.91 7.99 20.35
N GLU A 179 16.80 7.55 20.95
CA GLU A 179 15.80 6.73 20.24
C GLU A 179 15.04 7.56 19.19
N CYS A 180 14.72 8.81 19.49
CA CYS A 180 14.13 9.72 18.50
C CYS A 180 15.07 9.92 17.30
N ASN A 181 16.33 10.22 17.57
CA ASN A 181 17.36 10.37 16.53
C ASN A 181 17.52 9.07 15.68
N PHE A 182 17.40 7.92 16.31
CA PHE A 182 17.43 6.64 15.58
C PHE A 182 16.23 6.51 14.62
N TYR A 183 15.01 6.85 15.04
CA TYR A 183 13.86 6.80 14.15
C TYR A 183 13.92 7.87 13.05
N GLU A 184 14.47 9.05 13.33
CA GLU A 184 14.73 10.07 12.30
C GLU A 184 15.77 9.58 11.28
N PHE A 185 16.85 8.93 11.74
CA PHE A 185 17.84 8.27 10.87
C PHE A 185 17.20 7.21 9.95
N LEU A 186 16.32 6.37 10.47
CA LEU A 186 15.62 5.37 9.66
C LEU A 186 14.78 6.00 8.56
N GLN A 187 14.10 7.11 8.85
CA GLN A 187 13.31 7.82 7.84
C GLN A 187 14.18 8.50 6.80
N TYR A 188 15.33 9.05 7.20
CA TYR A 188 16.30 9.62 6.26
C TYR A 188 16.86 8.56 5.31
N GLU A 189 17.33 7.42 5.83
CA GLU A 189 17.86 6.33 5.00
C GLU A 189 16.80 5.74 4.06
N PHE A 190 15.56 5.57 4.54
CA PHE A 190 14.46 5.19 3.70
C PHE A 190 14.27 6.17 2.53
N HIS A 191 14.21 7.46 2.82
CA HIS A 191 13.99 8.49 1.81
C HIS A 191 15.14 8.57 0.80
N GLU A 192 16.39 8.57 1.27
CA GLU A 192 17.58 8.59 0.41
C GLU A 192 17.63 7.39 -0.56
N GLN A 193 17.31 6.20 -0.07
CA GLN A 193 17.37 4.99 -0.89
C GLN A 193 16.17 4.90 -1.84
N TRP A 194 14.96 5.23 -1.36
CA TRP A 194 13.76 5.25 -2.20
C TRP A 194 13.86 6.27 -3.34
N THR A 195 14.37 7.47 -3.06
CA THR A 195 14.57 8.49 -4.08
C THR A 195 15.44 7.97 -5.23
N LYS A 196 16.53 7.25 -4.92
CA LYS A 196 17.41 6.66 -5.94
C LYS A 196 16.69 5.59 -6.79
N VAL A 197 15.88 4.74 -6.16
CA VAL A 197 15.08 3.74 -6.88
C VAL A 197 14.07 4.42 -7.81
N LYS A 198 13.38 5.46 -7.34
CA LYS A 198 12.40 6.23 -8.12
C LYS A 198 13.07 6.96 -9.29
N GLU A 199 14.21 7.61 -9.05
CA GLU A 199 14.99 8.29 -10.09
C GLU A 199 15.43 7.29 -11.18
N TYR A 200 15.91 6.11 -10.79
CA TYR A 200 16.28 5.06 -11.74
C TYR A 200 15.07 4.57 -12.56
N ALA A 201 13.91 4.40 -11.92
CA ALA A 201 12.67 4.07 -12.63
C ALA A 201 12.34 5.13 -13.69
N HIS A 202 12.48 6.41 -13.36
CA HIS A 202 12.28 7.52 -14.30
C HIS A 202 13.28 7.49 -15.47
N GLU A 203 14.55 7.22 -15.22
CA GLU A 203 15.57 7.06 -16.27
C GLU A 203 15.20 5.96 -17.28
N LYS A 204 14.53 4.91 -16.81
CA LYS A 204 14.02 3.79 -17.62
C LYS A 204 12.62 4.07 -18.22
N GLY A 205 12.03 5.23 -17.94
CA GLY A 205 10.70 5.60 -18.42
C GLY A 205 9.57 4.82 -17.75
N ILE A 206 9.79 4.38 -16.51
CA ILE A 206 8.83 3.69 -15.64
C ILE A 206 8.29 4.68 -14.60
N GLN A 207 6.97 4.73 -14.43
CA GLN A 207 6.30 5.49 -13.39
C GLN A 207 5.88 4.56 -12.26
N ILE A 208 5.99 5.05 -11.03
CA ILE A 208 5.59 4.32 -9.82
C ILE A 208 4.13 4.64 -9.50
N VAL A 209 3.31 3.61 -9.40
CA VAL A 209 1.94 3.70 -8.90
C VAL A 209 1.95 3.28 -7.44
N GLY A 210 1.79 4.26 -6.55
CA GLY A 210 1.67 4.02 -5.11
C GLY A 210 0.23 3.76 -4.69
N ASP A 211 0.06 3.39 -3.43
CA ASP A 211 -1.23 3.08 -2.83
C ASP A 211 -1.38 3.78 -1.49
N VAL A 212 -2.56 4.32 -1.21
CA VAL A 212 -2.84 5.09 0.00
C VAL A 212 -4.18 4.66 0.58
N PRO A 213 -4.20 4.03 1.76
CA PRO A 213 -5.46 3.76 2.45
C PRO A 213 -6.13 5.07 2.85
N ILE A 214 -7.45 5.19 2.67
CA ILE A 214 -8.19 6.38 3.10
C ILE A 214 -8.00 6.61 4.61
N TYR A 215 -8.14 5.57 5.42
CA TYR A 215 -8.04 5.68 6.87
C TYR A 215 -6.61 5.51 7.39
N VAL A 216 -6.39 5.96 8.62
CA VAL A 216 -5.16 5.72 9.38
C VAL A 216 -5.45 4.73 10.51
N ALA A 217 -4.43 4.05 11.01
CA ALA A 217 -4.60 3.19 12.17
C ALA A 217 -4.88 4.02 13.44
N PHE A 218 -5.72 3.50 14.34
CA PHE A 218 -5.93 4.16 15.62
C PHE A 218 -4.64 4.19 16.45
N ASP A 219 -3.90 3.09 16.46
CA ASP A 219 -2.59 3.03 17.11
C ASP A 219 -1.50 3.57 16.17
N SER A 220 -1.49 4.88 15.98
CA SER A 220 -0.55 5.60 15.10
C SER A 220 -0.12 6.95 15.67
N ALA A 221 1.02 7.44 15.19
CA ALA A 221 1.49 8.79 15.48
C ALA A 221 0.49 9.85 15.01
N ASP A 222 -0.25 9.59 13.91
CA ASP A 222 -1.23 10.53 13.36
C ASP A 222 -2.36 10.81 14.34
N THR A 223 -2.96 9.76 14.91
CA THR A 223 -4.06 9.88 15.89
C THR A 223 -3.58 10.40 17.23
N TRP A 224 -2.41 9.97 17.69
CA TRP A 224 -1.84 10.43 18.93
C TRP A 224 -1.43 11.91 18.87
N ALA A 225 -0.82 12.34 17.77
CA ALA A 225 -0.31 13.70 17.62
C ALA A 225 -1.39 14.72 17.25
N ASN A 226 -2.45 14.29 16.55
CA ASN A 226 -3.46 15.19 15.98
C ASN A 226 -4.88 14.66 16.24
N PRO A 227 -5.31 14.47 17.50
CA PRO A 227 -6.59 13.88 17.83
C PRO A 227 -7.79 14.67 17.29
N GLU A 228 -7.66 15.98 17.07
CA GLU A 228 -8.71 16.86 16.52
C GLU A 228 -9.08 16.53 15.06
N LEU A 229 -8.23 15.83 14.34
CA LEU A 229 -8.49 15.36 12.97
C LEU A 229 -9.53 14.24 12.91
N PHE A 230 -9.81 13.60 14.06
CA PHE A 230 -10.63 12.39 14.14
C PHE A 230 -11.84 12.60 15.04
N GLN A 231 -12.84 11.74 14.90
CA GLN A 231 -14.02 11.71 15.75
C GLN A 231 -13.70 10.95 17.04
N LEU A 232 -13.07 11.63 17.98
CA LEU A 232 -12.69 11.11 19.30
C LEU A 232 -13.46 11.80 20.42
N ASP A 233 -13.61 11.11 21.55
CA ASP A 233 -14.17 11.66 22.78
C ASP A 233 -13.11 12.45 23.60
N GLU A 234 -13.50 12.96 24.76
CA GLU A 234 -12.62 13.71 25.67
C GLU A 234 -11.43 12.89 26.22
N LYS A 235 -11.49 11.56 26.10
CA LYS A 235 -10.41 10.64 26.48
C LYS A 235 -9.58 10.16 25.30
N ASN A 236 -9.82 10.74 24.14
CA ASN A 236 -9.25 10.35 22.84
C ASN A 236 -9.62 8.91 22.41
N LEU A 237 -10.79 8.38 22.85
CA LEU A 237 -11.34 7.14 22.32
C LEU A 237 -12.21 7.43 21.09
N PRO A 238 -12.23 6.56 20.07
CA PRO A 238 -13.11 6.74 18.93
C PRO A 238 -14.60 6.79 19.32
N LEU A 239 -15.35 7.68 18.72
CA LEU A 239 -16.81 7.69 18.81
C LEU A 239 -17.40 6.61 17.91
N GLY A 240 -16.80 6.43 16.76
CA GLY A 240 -17.09 5.39 15.78
C GLY A 240 -15.83 4.97 15.04
N VAL A 241 -15.88 3.81 14.42
CA VAL A 241 -14.79 3.26 13.62
C VAL A 241 -15.25 2.87 12.22
N ALA A 242 -14.31 2.86 11.29
CA ALA A 242 -14.56 2.52 9.89
C ALA A 242 -14.79 1.02 9.68
N GLY A 243 -15.54 0.71 8.64
CA GLY A 243 -15.78 -0.63 8.16
C GLY A 243 -16.68 -0.65 6.94
N CYS A 244 -17.25 -1.83 6.65
CA CYS A 244 -18.26 -2.02 5.61
C CYS A 244 -19.49 -2.74 6.18
N PRO A 245 -20.69 -2.45 5.64
CA PRO A 245 -21.92 -3.14 6.08
C PRO A 245 -21.88 -4.64 5.76
N PRO A 246 -22.76 -5.44 6.39
CA PRO A 246 -23.04 -6.79 5.96
C PRO A 246 -23.40 -6.86 4.46
N ASP A 247 -22.82 -7.83 3.77
CA ASP A 247 -23.08 -8.09 2.33
C ASP A 247 -23.11 -9.61 2.04
N ALA A 248 -23.12 -9.97 0.75
CA ALA A 248 -23.12 -11.37 0.31
C ALA A 248 -21.80 -12.11 0.68
N PHE A 249 -20.71 -11.40 0.93
CA PHE A 249 -19.41 -11.97 1.26
C PHE A 249 -19.17 -12.06 2.77
N SER A 250 -19.79 -11.16 3.55
CA SER A 250 -19.66 -11.12 5.01
C SER A 250 -21.01 -10.82 5.67
N ALA A 251 -21.61 -11.83 6.30
CA ALA A 251 -22.90 -11.70 6.98
C ALA A 251 -22.87 -10.70 8.17
N THR A 252 -21.71 -10.41 8.72
CA THR A 252 -21.51 -9.46 9.82
C THR A 252 -20.85 -8.15 9.39
N GLY A 253 -20.59 -8.01 8.08
CA GLY A 253 -19.80 -6.91 7.54
C GLY A 253 -18.32 -6.99 7.90
N GLN A 254 -17.59 -5.92 7.65
CA GLN A 254 -16.18 -5.80 8.00
C GLN A 254 -15.98 -4.66 9.00
N LEU A 255 -15.35 -4.96 10.12
CA LEU A 255 -14.96 -3.98 11.13
C LEU A 255 -13.46 -3.75 11.01
N TRP A 256 -13.04 -2.58 10.51
CA TRP A 256 -11.63 -2.27 10.29
C TRP A 256 -10.96 -1.64 11.50
N GLY A 257 -11.74 -0.98 12.36
CA GLY A 257 -11.24 -0.39 13.61
C GLY A 257 -10.51 0.95 13.46
N ASN A 258 -10.38 1.47 12.25
CA ASN A 258 -9.77 2.78 12.01
C ASN A 258 -10.67 3.90 12.53
N PRO A 259 -10.12 4.99 13.15
CA PRO A 259 -10.91 6.13 13.57
C PRO A 259 -11.47 6.90 12.37
N LEU A 260 -12.65 7.47 12.54
CA LEU A 260 -13.31 8.28 11.52
C LEU A 260 -12.78 9.72 11.54
N TYR A 261 -12.70 10.35 10.37
CA TYR A 261 -12.25 11.74 10.25
C TYR A 261 -13.30 12.74 10.75
N ASN A 262 -12.86 13.76 11.45
CA ASN A 262 -13.65 14.94 11.77
C ASN A 262 -13.68 15.89 10.55
N TRP A 263 -14.51 15.58 9.57
CA TRP A 263 -14.60 16.34 8.32
C TRP A 263 -14.97 17.82 8.52
N ALA A 264 -15.69 18.16 9.60
CA ALA A 264 -15.98 19.54 9.94
C ALA A 264 -14.72 20.32 10.32
N TYR A 265 -13.81 19.69 11.09
CA TYR A 265 -12.52 20.27 11.44
C TYR A 265 -11.60 20.38 10.21
N HIS A 266 -11.52 19.34 9.40
CA HIS A 266 -10.73 19.36 8.16
C HIS A 266 -11.20 20.49 7.23
N LYS A 267 -12.50 20.65 7.04
CA LYS A 267 -13.04 21.76 6.23
C LYS A 267 -12.71 23.13 6.83
N LYS A 268 -12.84 23.29 8.15
CA LYS A 268 -12.52 24.54 8.87
C LYS A 268 -11.04 24.93 8.71
N THR A 269 -10.14 23.95 8.65
CA THR A 269 -8.69 24.17 8.47
C THR A 269 -8.27 24.17 6.98
N GLY A 270 -9.22 24.19 6.04
CA GLY A 270 -8.94 24.16 4.60
C GLY A 270 -8.28 22.86 4.14
N TYR A 271 -8.57 21.76 4.82
CA TYR A 271 -8.00 20.43 4.55
C TYR A 271 -6.46 20.36 4.62
N ASP A 272 -5.83 21.20 5.42
CA ASP A 272 -4.36 21.34 5.49
C ASP A 272 -3.63 20.00 5.66
N TRP A 273 -4.12 19.14 6.59
CA TRP A 273 -3.52 17.82 6.80
C TRP A 273 -3.64 16.89 5.56
N TRP A 274 -4.82 16.91 4.90
CA TRP A 274 -5.03 16.12 3.67
C TRP A 274 -4.18 16.63 2.50
N LEU A 275 -4.01 17.94 2.39
CA LEU A 275 -3.12 18.54 1.38
C LEU A 275 -1.67 18.12 1.60
N LYS A 276 -1.19 18.13 2.84
CA LYS A 276 0.15 17.64 3.19
C LYS A 276 0.32 16.15 2.89
N ARG A 277 -0.68 15.33 3.27
CA ARG A 277 -0.67 13.89 3.02
C ARG A 277 -0.61 13.58 1.52
N ILE A 278 -1.48 14.21 0.74
CA ILE A 278 -1.52 14.00 -0.72
C ILE A 278 -0.22 14.51 -1.36
N ALA A 279 0.26 15.70 -1.00
CA ALA A 279 1.52 16.22 -1.53
C ALA A 279 2.69 15.25 -1.25
N TYR A 280 2.78 14.75 -0.01
CA TYR A 280 3.81 13.77 0.36
C TYR A 280 3.70 12.45 -0.42
N CYS A 281 2.48 11.99 -0.71
CA CYS A 281 2.31 10.83 -1.58
C CYS A 281 2.89 11.06 -2.98
N PHE A 282 2.78 12.26 -3.54
CA PHE A 282 3.37 12.59 -4.85
C PHE A 282 4.88 12.88 -4.80
N ASP A 283 5.44 13.13 -3.62
CA ASP A 283 6.89 13.06 -3.43
C ASP A 283 7.39 11.62 -3.52
N LEU A 284 6.62 10.65 -3.00
CA LEU A 284 6.98 9.23 -3.05
C LEU A 284 6.63 8.56 -4.39
N TYR A 285 5.51 8.91 -5.02
CA TYR A 285 4.92 8.21 -6.18
C TYR A 285 4.67 9.17 -7.34
N ASP A 286 4.42 8.62 -8.53
CA ASP A 286 4.03 9.40 -9.71
C ASP A 286 2.51 9.39 -9.93
N ILE A 287 1.89 8.28 -9.54
CA ILE A 287 0.45 8.04 -9.61
C ILE A 287 0.04 7.48 -8.26
N VAL A 288 -1.09 7.91 -7.73
CA VAL A 288 -1.58 7.47 -6.41
C VAL A 288 -2.92 6.77 -6.56
N ARG A 289 -2.97 5.47 -6.22
CA ARG A 289 -4.24 4.79 -5.99
C ARG A 289 -4.75 5.13 -4.61
N ILE A 290 -5.95 5.68 -4.54
CA ILE A 290 -6.63 5.91 -3.26
C ILE A 290 -7.55 4.72 -3.00
N ASP A 291 -7.20 3.97 -1.96
CA ASP A 291 -7.97 2.84 -1.49
C ASP A 291 -9.28 3.30 -0.83
N HIS A 292 -10.36 2.55 -1.06
CA HIS A 292 -11.71 2.83 -0.57
C HIS A 292 -12.21 4.26 -0.90
N PHE A 293 -12.07 4.69 -2.16
CA PHE A 293 -12.42 6.05 -2.60
C PHE A 293 -13.86 6.44 -2.30
N ARG A 294 -14.79 5.47 -2.27
CA ARG A 294 -16.19 5.73 -1.90
C ARG A 294 -16.35 6.40 -0.53
N GLY A 295 -15.42 6.19 0.40
CA GLY A 295 -15.44 6.78 1.74
C GLY A 295 -15.39 8.31 1.75
N PHE A 296 -15.01 8.94 0.64
CA PHE A 296 -15.11 10.39 0.49
C PHE A 296 -16.54 10.88 0.11
N ASP A 297 -17.39 10.02 -0.44
CA ASP A 297 -18.80 10.32 -0.64
C ASP A 297 -19.60 9.98 0.61
N GLU A 298 -19.58 8.70 0.99
CA GLU A 298 -20.19 8.17 2.21
C GLU A 298 -19.28 7.13 2.83
N TYR A 299 -19.06 7.24 4.14
CA TYR A 299 -18.31 6.28 4.92
C TYR A 299 -19.22 5.56 5.92
N TYR A 300 -18.87 4.30 6.20
CA TYR A 300 -19.65 3.48 7.12
C TYR A 300 -19.09 3.60 8.53
N SER A 301 -19.91 4.14 9.46
CA SER A 301 -19.60 4.41 10.85
C SER A 301 -20.15 3.30 11.73
N ILE A 302 -19.29 2.60 12.44
CA ILE A 302 -19.65 1.52 13.37
C ILE A 302 -19.38 2.04 14.78
N PRO A 303 -20.35 1.91 15.75
CA PRO A 303 -20.12 2.34 17.12
C PRO A 303 -18.85 1.70 17.71
N TYR A 304 -17.99 2.50 18.35
CA TYR A 304 -16.77 1.99 18.96
C TYR A 304 -17.11 0.99 20.09
N GLY A 305 -16.46 -0.16 20.06
CA GLY A 305 -16.70 -1.25 21.01
C GLY A 305 -17.64 -2.34 20.50
N ASP A 306 -18.28 -2.16 19.35
CA ASP A 306 -19.03 -3.24 18.69
C ASP A 306 -18.07 -4.32 18.16
N GLU A 307 -18.49 -5.58 18.24
CA GLU A 307 -17.71 -6.71 17.74
C GLU A 307 -17.90 -6.97 16.23
N THR A 308 -18.94 -6.39 15.64
CA THR A 308 -19.32 -6.57 14.24
C THR A 308 -19.78 -5.26 13.61
N ALA A 309 -19.87 -5.21 12.29
CA ALA A 309 -20.33 -4.03 11.56
C ALA A 309 -21.88 -3.91 11.44
N VAL A 310 -22.64 -4.82 12.05
CA VAL A 310 -24.11 -4.88 11.87
C VAL A 310 -24.84 -3.62 12.30
N ASN A 311 -24.39 -2.95 13.37
CA ASN A 311 -25.03 -1.75 13.90
C ASN A 311 -24.52 -0.44 13.29
N GLY A 312 -23.68 -0.51 12.26
CA GLY A 312 -23.15 0.68 11.61
C GLY A 312 -24.20 1.41 10.75
N HIS A 313 -23.85 2.61 10.35
CA HIS A 313 -24.67 3.46 9.47
C HIS A 313 -23.80 4.31 8.56
N TRP A 314 -24.39 4.79 7.46
CA TRP A 314 -23.69 5.63 6.51
C TRP A 314 -23.71 7.10 6.95
N GLU A 315 -22.57 7.76 6.83
CA GLU A 315 -22.37 9.18 7.06
C GLU A 315 -21.75 9.84 5.81
N LYS A 316 -22.04 11.13 5.61
CA LYS A 316 -21.53 11.89 4.45
C LYS A 316 -20.06 12.26 4.63
N GLY A 317 -19.28 11.97 3.60
CA GLY A 317 -17.90 12.41 3.44
C GLY A 317 -17.79 13.83 2.89
N PRO A 318 -16.56 14.31 2.63
CA PRO A 318 -16.31 15.69 2.14
C PRO A 318 -16.64 15.86 0.64
N GLY A 319 -16.74 14.76 -0.12
CA GLY A 319 -17.01 14.78 -1.55
C GLY A 319 -16.05 15.64 -2.35
N MET A 320 -16.58 16.33 -3.36
CA MET A 320 -15.79 17.21 -4.23
C MET A 320 -15.21 18.44 -3.52
N ASP A 321 -15.67 18.80 -2.32
CA ASP A 321 -15.11 19.92 -1.56
C ASP A 321 -13.60 19.73 -1.28
N LEU A 322 -13.23 18.51 -0.87
CA LEU A 322 -11.82 18.12 -0.70
C LEU A 322 -11.07 18.15 -2.05
N PHE A 323 -11.58 17.46 -3.07
CA PHE A 323 -10.86 17.31 -4.34
C PHE A 323 -10.73 18.61 -5.12
N ASN A 324 -11.71 19.52 -5.02
CA ASN A 324 -11.61 20.88 -5.56
C ASN A 324 -10.49 21.66 -4.85
N THR A 325 -10.37 21.51 -3.52
CA THR A 325 -9.30 22.14 -2.74
C THR A 325 -7.93 21.57 -3.10
N VAL A 326 -7.83 20.25 -3.26
CA VAL A 326 -6.59 19.56 -3.72
C VAL A 326 -6.19 20.11 -5.10
N LYS A 327 -7.10 20.16 -6.05
CA LYS A 327 -6.83 20.69 -7.39
C LYS A 327 -6.42 22.16 -7.37
N GLU A 328 -7.08 22.99 -6.55
CA GLU A 328 -6.73 24.41 -6.40
C GLU A 328 -5.32 24.60 -5.83
N LYS A 329 -4.92 23.81 -4.83
CA LYS A 329 -3.68 23.98 -4.08
C LYS A 329 -2.50 23.23 -4.65
N LEU A 330 -2.72 22.04 -5.18
CA LEU A 330 -1.66 21.13 -5.65
C LEU A 330 -1.66 20.95 -7.18
N GLY A 331 -2.69 21.44 -7.89
CA GLY A 331 -2.80 21.26 -9.34
C GLY A 331 -3.49 19.94 -9.73
N GLU A 332 -3.38 19.58 -11.01
CA GLU A 332 -3.86 18.30 -11.51
C GLU A 332 -2.92 17.18 -11.08
N LEU A 333 -3.46 16.14 -10.49
CA LEU A 333 -2.72 15.00 -9.97
C LEU A 333 -3.20 13.69 -10.60
N ASP A 334 -2.29 12.77 -10.88
CA ASP A 334 -2.59 11.44 -11.43
C ASP A 334 -3.08 10.51 -10.30
N ILE A 335 -4.39 10.47 -10.08
CA ILE A 335 -5.04 9.67 -9.04
C ILE A 335 -5.85 8.56 -9.69
N ILE A 336 -5.77 7.34 -9.13
CA ILE A 336 -6.65 6.20 -9.43
C ILE A 336 -7.60 6.05 -8.24
N ALA A 337 -8.90 6.03 -8.50
CA ALA A 337 -9.90 5.83 -7.47
C ALA A 337 -10.26 4.33 -7.37
N GLU A 338 -10.07 3.74 -6.20
CA GLU A 338 -10.59 2.39 -5.96
C GLU A 338 -12.10 2.48 -5.72
N ASP A 339 -12.86 2.02 -6.72
CA ASP A 339 -14.31 2.04 -6.80
C ASP A 339 -14.90 0.61 -6.85
N LEU A 340 -14.32 -0.30 -6.07
CA LEU A 340 -14.78 -1.68 -5.97
C LEU A 340 -15.90 -1.85 -4.93
N GLY A 341 -16.66 -2.93 -5.03
CA GLY A 341 -17.74 -3.28 -4.11
C GLY A 341 -19.08 -2.61 -4.46
N PHE A 342 -19.93 -2.41 -3.45
CA PHE A 342 -21.27 -1.85 -3.65
C PHE A 342 -21.20 -0.32 -3.81
N LEU A 343 -21.56 0.19 -4.98
CA LEU A 343 -21.54 1.60 -5.31
C LEU A 343 -22.96 2.19 -5.42
N THR A 344 -23.12 3.40 -4.92
CA THR A 344 -24.33 4.20 -5.06
C THR A 344 -24.19 5.17 -6.23
N GLU A 345 -25.32 5.73 -6.66
CA GLU A 345 -25.36 6.73 -7.73
C GLU A 345 -24.50 7.98 -7.38
N SER A 346 -24.43 8.35 -6.10
CA SER A 346 -23.62 9.47 -5.62
C SER A 346 -22.11 9.18 -5.73
N VAL A 347 -21.66 7.95 -5.49
CA VAL A 347 -20.25 7.54 -5.69
C VAL A 347 -19.89 7.59 -7.18
N PHE A 348 -20.75 7.13 -8.08
CA PHE A 348 -20.54 7.27 -9.53
C PHE A 348 -20.47 8.72 -9.96
N GLN A 349 -21.30 9.60 -9.35
CA GLN A 349 -21.23 11.02 -9.62
C GLN A 349 -19.93 11.64 -9.11
N LEU A 350 -19.47 11.29 -7.90
CA LEU A 350 -18.18 11.73 -7.36
C LEU A 350 -17.01 11.33 -8.27
N LEU A 351 -17.00 10.08 -8.72
CA LEU A 351 -15.99 9.57 -9.64
C LEU A 351 -15.97 10.34 -10.97
N LYS A 352 -17.17 10.61 -11.51
CA LYS A 352 -17.32 11.39 -12.75
C LYS A 352 -16.85 12.83 -12.57
N ASP A 353 -17.21 13.49 -11.46
CA ASP A 353 -16.89 14.89 -11.20
C ASP A 353 -15.40 15.09 -10.88
N SER A 354 -14.76 14.12 -10.24
CA SER A 354 -13.32 14.11 -10.01
C SER A 354 -12.52 13.88 -11.28
N GLY A 355 -13.10 13.17 -12.26
CA GLY A 355 -12.42 12.75 -13.49
C GLY A 355 -11.38 11.65 -13.30
N TYR A 356 -11.26 11.09 -12.11
CA TYR A 356 -10.30 10.02 -11.82
C TYR A 356 -10.73 8.69 -12.47
N PRO A 357 -9.78 7.90 -13.01
CA PRO A 357 -10.08 6.55 -13.47
C PRO A 357 -10.46 5.64 -12.30
N GLY A 358 -11.56 4.92 -12.45
CA GLY A 358 -11.92 3.81 -11.58
C GLY A 358 -11.23 2.51 -11.98
N MET A 359 -11.43 1.47 -11.20
CA MET A 359 -10.80 0.15 -11.37
C MET A 359 -11.77 -0.87 -11.98
N LYS A 360 -11.26 -1.77 -12.80
CA LYS A 360 -11.97 -2.90 -13.38
C LYS A 360 -11.19 -4.19 -13.14
N VAL A 361 -11.75 -5.11 -12.35
CA VAL A 361 -11.13 -6.38 -11.97
C VAL A 361 -11.81 -7.51 -12.72
N LEU A 362 -11.09 -8.19 -13.61
CA LEU A 362 -11.67 -9.21 -14.48
C LEU A 362 -12.17 -10.44 -13.72
N GLN A 363 -11.59 -10.79 -12.58
CA GLN A 363 -12.07 -11.90 -11.75
C GLN A 363 -13.52 -11.70 -11.26
N PHE A 364 -14.06 -10.49 -11.29
CA PHE A 364 -15.45 -10.17 -10.92
C PHE A 364 -16.42 -10.17 -12.11
N ALA A 365 -15.93 -10.50 -13.32
CA ALA A 365 -16.70 -10.31 -14.55
C ALA A 365 -17.64 -11.47 -14.92
N PHE A 366 -17.45 -12.68 -14.40
CA PHE A 366 -17.96 -13.90 -15.02
C PHE A 366 -19.06 -14.63 -14.25
N ASP A 367 -19.76 -13.95 -13.35
CA ASP A 367 -20.96 -14.48 -12.71
C ASP A 367 -22.11 -14.59 -13.76
N PRO A 368 -22.63 -15.81 -14.03
CA PRO A 368 -23.70 -16.00 -15.02
C PRO A 368 -25.05 -15.42 -14.59
N SER A 369 -25.21 -15.10 -13.31
CA SER A 369 -26.45 -14.53 -12.76
C SER A 369 -26.54 -13.02 -12.90
N GLU A 370 -25.44 -12.34 -13.25
CA GLU A 370 -25.34 -10.87 -13.28
C GLU A 370 -24.93 -10.34 -14.67
N ASP A 371 -25.45 -9.17 -15.02
CA ASP A 371 -24.92 -8.34 -16.12
C ASP A 371 -23.76 -7.49 -15.60
N SER A 372 -22.63 -8.14 -15.35
CA SER A 372 -21.48 -7.56 -14.66
C SER A 372 -20.90 -6.33 -15.37
N ASP A 373 -20.66 -5.25 -14.62
CA ASP A 373 -19.99 -4.04 -15.10
C ASP A 373 -18.48 -4.22 -15.31
N TYR A 374 -17.95 -5.39 -14.93
CA TYR A 374 -16.55 -5.77 -15.16
C TYR A 374 -16.32 -6.47 -16.50
N LEU A 375 -17.35 -6.68 -17.33
CA LEU A 375 -17.20 -7.19 -18.69
C LEU A 375 -16.56 -6.15 -19.61
N THR A 376 -15.56 -6.53 -20.39
CA THR A 376 -14.69 -5.61 -21.13
C THR A 376 -15.38 -4.73 -22.16
N TYR A 377 -16.54 -5.15 -22.71
CA TYR A 377 -17.32 -4.34 -23.65
C TYR A 377 -18.03 -3.13 -23.01
N LYS A 378 -18.17 -3.13 -21.66
CA LYS A 378 -18.74 -2.01 -20.89
C LYS A 378 -17.72 -0.96 -20.47
N TYR A 379 -16.43 -1.21 -20.68
CA TYR A 379 -15.39 -0.32 -20.17
C TYR A 379 -15.41 1.04 -20.86
N GLN A 380 -15.38 2.09 -20.06
CA GLN A 380 -14.95 3.40 -20.49
C GLN A 380 -13.42 3.39 -20.65
N ARG A 381 -12.90 4.30 -21.51
CA ARG A 381 -11.44 4.36 -21.69
C ARG A 381 -10.70 4.78 -20.45
N ASN A 382 -11.23 5.79 -19.73
CA ASN A 382 -10.65 6.30 -18.51
C ASN A 382 -10.90 5.32 -17.34
N CYS A 383 -10.25 4.17 -17.36
CA CYS A 383 -10.24 3.21 -16.26
C CYS A 383 -8.94 2.40 -16.27
N VAL A 384 -8.68 1.75 -15.13
CA VAL A 384 -7.56 0.82 -14.95
C VAL A 384 -8.10 -0.59 -14.89
N VAL A 385 -7.67 -1.48 -15.78
CA VAL A 385 -8.05 -2.88 -15.77
C VAL A 385 -6.98 -3.74 -15.12
N TYR A 386 -7.43 -4.69 -14.30
CA TYR A 386 -6.63 -5.70 -13.63
C TYR A 386 -7.16 -7.09 -13.98
N THR A 387 -6.31 -8.11 -13.99
CA THR A 387 -6.75 -9.51 -13.90
C THR A 387 -7.32 -9.80 -12.53
N GLY A 388 -6.58 -9.45 -11.49
CA GLY A 388 -6.90 -9.40 -10.07
C GLY A 388 -6.01 -8.34 -9.41
N THR A 389 -6.31 -7.96 -8.16
CA THR A 389 -5.48 -7.08 -7.33
C THR A 389 -4.68 -7.89 -6.30
N HIS A 390 -4.00 -7.23 -5.36
CA HIS A 390 -3.34 -7.88 -4.22
C HIS A 390 -4.32 -8.58 -3.26
N ASP A 391 -5.61 -8.23 -3.29
CA ASP A 391 -6.68 -8.84 -2.47
C ASP A 391 -7.34 -10.05 -3.12
N ASN A 392 -7.15 -10.21 -4.42
CA ASN A 392 -7.69 -11.33 -5.17
C ASN A 392 -6.76 -12.56 -5.08
N ASP A 393 -7.28 -13.72 -5.43
CA ASP A 393 -6.44 -14.89 -5.71
C ASP A 393 -5.63 -14.66 -6.98
N THR A 394 -4.55 -15.39 -7.16
CA THR A 394 -3.87 -15.43 -8.46
C THR A 394 -4.83 -15.92 -9.53
N THR A 395 -4.62 -15.52 -10.77
CA THR A 395 -5.49 -15.93 -11.88
C THR A 395 -5.57 -17.47 -12.01
N ALA A 396 -4.46 -18.17 -11.86
CA ALA A 396 -4.45 -19.63 -11.91
C ALA A 396 -5.24 -20.26 -10.73
N GLY A 397 -5.01 -19.77 -9.51
CA GLY A 397 -5.73 -20.22 -8.32
C GLY A 397 -7.22 -19.90 -8.36
N TRP A 398 -7.59 -18.74 -8.92
CA TRP A 398 -8.97 -18.35 -9.13
C TRP A 398 -9.69 -19.29 -10.12
N PHE A 399 -9.08 -19.61 -11.27
CA PHE A 399 -9.64 -20.58 -12.22
C PHE A 399 -9.86 -21.96 -11.62
N GLU A 400 -9.01 -22.39 -10.70
CA GLU A 400 -9.18 -23.69 -10.03
C GLU A 400 -10.39 -23.74 -9.12
N LYS A 401 -10.74 -22.61 -8.49
CA LYS A 401 -11.81 -22.48 -7.50
C LYS A 401 -13.18 -22.09 -8.09
N LEU A 402 -13.22 -21.67 -9.36
CA LEU A 402 -14.47 -21.32 -10.01
C LEU A 402 -15.45 -22.47 -10.03
N SER A 403 -16.74 -22.16 -9.83
CA SER A 403 -17.82 -23.09 -10.12
C SER A 403 -17.81 -23.51 -11.60
N ASP A 404 -18.40 -24.66 -11.92
CA ASP A 404 -18.49 -25.12 -13.32
C ASP A 404 -19.23 -24.10 -14.21
N GLY A 405 -20.25 -23.41 -13.66
CA GLY A 405 -21.00 -22.38 -14.37
C GLY A 405 -20.18 -21.13 -14.68
N ASP A 406 -19.52 -20.57 -13.68
CA ASP A 406 -18.68 -19.38 -13.83
C ASP A 406 -17.50 -19.66 -14.77
N LYS A 407 -16.91 -20.87 -14.63
CA LYS A 407 -15.82 -21.32 -15.49
C LYS A 407 -16.24 -21.45 -16.94
N GLU A 408 -17.42 -22.00 -17.20
CA GLU A 408 -17.97 -22.09 -18.56
C GLU A 408 -18.17 -20.70 -19.15
N VAL A 409 -18.73 -19.75 -18.39
CA VAL A 409 -18.92 -18.35 -18.85
C VAL A 409 -17.56 -17.70 -19.16
N ALA A 410 -16.58 -17.81 -18.26
CA ALA A 410 -15.26 -17.26 -18.44
C ALA A 410 -14.58 -17.82 -19.71
N LEU A 411 -14.56 -19.14 -19.88
CA LEU A 411 -13.97 -19.81 -21.04
C LEU A 411 -14.67 -19.44 -22.35
N ARG A 412 -16.01 -19.33 -22.36
CA ARG A 412 -16.78 -18.87 -23.54
C ARG A 412 -16.44 -17.43 -23.89
N TYR A 413 -16.45 -16.54 -22.90
CA TYR A 413 -16.17 -15.12 -23.12
C TYR A 413 -14.76 -14.87 -23.67
N MET A 414 -13.77 -15.60 -23.15
CA MET A 414 -12.38 -15.53 -23.61
C MET A 414 -12.12 -16.30 -24.90
N ASN A 415 -13.02 -17.20 -25.31
CA ASN A 415 -12.83 -18.19 -26.40
C ASN A 415 -11.67 -19.17 -26.11
N SER A 416 -11.59 -19.66 -24.87
CA SER A 416 -10.43 -20.38 -24.31
C SER A 416 -10.67 -21.88 -24.12
N PHE A 417 -11.68 -22.49 -24.77
CA PHE A 417 -12.01 -23.92 -24.59
C PHE A 417 -10.90 -24.90 -24.98
N TYR A 418 -10.01 -24.48 -25.85
CA TYR A 418 -8.92 -25.31 -26.35
C TYR A 418 -7.56 -24.93 -25.75
N THR A 419 -7.51 -23.89 -24.92
CA THR A 419 -6.28 -23.51 -24.21
C THR A 419 -6.00 -24.53 -23.11
N PRO A 420 -4.79 -25.11 -23.05
CA PRO A 420 -4.39 -25.95 -21.92
C PRO A 420 -4.60 -25.25 -20.58
N LYS A 421 -4.98 -26.02 -19.54
CA LYS A 421 -5.30 -25.45 -18.23
C LYS A 421 -4.17 -24.56 -17.68
N GLU A 422 -2.94 -24.99 -17.89
CA GLU A 422 -1.73 -24.31 -17.44
C GLU A 422 -1.48 -22.97 -18.15
N GLU A 423 -2.12 -22.75 -19.30
CA GLU A 423 -1.98 -21.53 -20.11
C GLU A 423 -3.23 -20.61 -20.02
N GLN A 424 -4.29 -21.00 -19.34
CA GLN A 424 -5.56 -20.23 -19.28
C GLN A 424 -5.38 -18.85 -18.63
N HIS A 425 -4.43 -18.68 -17.71
CA HIS A 425 -4.11 -17.39 -17.12
C HIS A 425 -3.68 -16.36 -18.18
N TRP A 426 -3.02 -16.80 -19.26
CA TRP A 426 -2.65 -15.94 -20.39
C TRP A 426 -3.83 -15.43 -21.17
N ASP A 427 -4.93 -16.19 -21.25
CA ASP A 427 -6.14 -15.73 -21.92
C ASP A 427 -6.80 -14.59 -21.15
N LEU A 428 -6.79 -14.64 -19.80
CA LEU A 428 -7.27 -13.53 -18.96
C LEU A 428 -6.35 -12.31 -19.07
N ILE A 429 -5.03 -12.48 -19.05
CA ILE A 429 -4.06 -11.42 -19.30
C ILE A 429 -4.29 -10.78 -20.68
N ALA A 430 -4.49 -11.60 -21.73
CA ALA A 430 -4.78 -11.12 -23.06
C ALA A 430 -6.10 -10.34 -23.11
N LEU A 431 -7.13 -10.79 -22.38
CA LEU A 431 -8.40 -10.08 -22.28
C LEU A 431 -8.23 -8.69 -21.64
N ALA A 432 -7.46 -8.60 -20.53
CA ALA A 432 -7.13 -7.32 -19.91
C ALA A 432 -6.37 -6.39 -20.88
N MET A 433 -5.32 -6.90 -21.51
CA MET A 433 -4.47 -6.11 -22.42
C MET A 433 -5.20 -5.61 -23.67
N ARG A 434 -6.11 -6.41 -24.25
CA ARG A 434 -6.89 -6.02 -25.45
C ARG A 434 -8.12 -5.16 -25.14
N SER A 435 -8.50 -5.00 -23.85
CA SER A 435 -9.64 -4.15 -23.46
C SER A 435 -9.46 -2.70 -23.90
N THR A 436 -10.54 -1.91 -23.83
CA THR A 436 -10.52 -0.48 -24.17
C THR A 436 -9.92 0.41 -23.08
N ALA A 437 -9.66 -0.13 -21.89
CA ALA A 437 -9.06 0.61 -20.77
C ALA A 437 -7.73 1.27 -21.18
N ASP A 438 -7.53 2.52 -20.81
CA ASP A 438 -6.28 3.24 -21.10
C ASP A 438 -5.09 2.69 -20.29
N THR A 439 -5.34 2.18 -19.09
CA THR A 439 -4.32 1.55 -18.22
C THR A 439 -4.65 0.08 -17.94
N CYS A 440 -3.64 -0.78 -17.99
CA CYS A 440 -3.75 -2.20 -17.65
C CYS A 440 -2.62 -2.58 -16.69
N ILE A 441 -2.93 -3.14 -15.53
CA ILE A 441 -1.93 -3.58 -14.54
C ILE A 441 -2.18 -5.04 -14.21
N ILE A 442 -1.13 -5.85 -14.28
CA ILE A 442 -1.20 -7.30 -14.06
C ILE A 442 -0.30 -7.66 -12.88
N PRO A 443 -0.80 -8.43 -11.89
CA PRO A 443 0.06 -8.98 -10.84
C PRO A 443 1.17 -9.87 -11.41
N VAL A 444 2.36 -9.76 -10.85
CA VAL A 444 3.52 -10.56 -11.28
C VAL A 444 3.22 -12.06 -11.21
N GLN A 445 2.47 -12.50 -10.20
CA GLN A 445 2.08 -13.91 -10.03
C GLN A 445 1.29 -14.44 -11.23
N ASP A 446 0.48 -13.59 -11.86
CA ASP A 446 -0.31 -13.98 -13.02
C ASP A 446 0.56 -14.20 -14.25
N PHE A 447 1.58 -13.35 -14.47
CA PHE A 447 2.57 -13.59 -15.52
C PHE A 447 3.38 -14.87 -15.29
N LEU A 448 3.65 -15.21 -14.02
CA LEU A 448 4.37 -16.43 -13.63
C LEU A 448 3.48 -17.67 -13.64
N GLY A 449 2.15 -17.54 -13.77
CA GLY A 449 1.22 -18.65 -13.74
C GLY A 449 1.13 -19.36 -12.39
N LEU A 450 1.40 -18.66 -11.29
CA LEU A 450 1.42 -19.24 -9.94
C LEU A 450 0.01 -19.48 -9.40
N GLY A 451 -0.15 -20.51 -8.59
CA GLY A 451 -1.39 -20.85 -7.90
C GLY A 451 -1.63 -20.02 -6.64
N SER A 452 -2.66 -20.42 -5.88
CA SER A 452 -3.10 -19.69 -4.67
C SER A 452 -2.04 -19.58 -3.57
N GLU A 453 -1.02 -20.39 -3.60
CA GLU A 453 0.15 -20.31 -2.69
C GLU A 453 0.91 -18.98 -2.83
N ALA A 454 0.77 -18.32 -3.98
CA ALA A 454 1.40 -17.03 -4.24
C ALA A 454 0.45 -15.83 -4.00
N ARG A 455 -0.72 -16.05 -3.43
CA ARG A 455 -1.65 -14.98 -3.07
C ARG A 455 -1.03 -14.05 -2.03
N ILE A 456 -1.21 -12.73 -2.18
CA ILE A 456 -0.65 -11.73 -1.27
C ILE A 456 -1.54 -11.55 -0.04
N ASN A 457 -2.84 -11.31 -0.25
CA ASN A 457 -3.78 -11.06 0.82
C ASN A 457 -5.11 -11.80 0.61
N MET A 458 -5.67 -12.29 1.71
CA MET A 458 -7.05 -12.75 1.79
C MET A 458 -7.80 -11.84 2.76
N PRO A 459 -8.64 -10.92 2.28
CA PRO A 459 -9.37 -9.99 3.13
C PRO A 459 -10.15 -10.69 4.25
N SER A 460 -10.28 -10.02 5.38
CA SER A 460 -10.97 -10.54 6.58
C SER A 460 -10.31 -11.77 7.23
N THR A 461 -9.04 -12.05 6.93
CA THR A 461 -8.27 -13.11 7.61
C THR A 461 -7.01 -12.55 8.27
N LEU A 462 -6.52 -13.25 9.28
CA LEU A 462 -5.24 -12.96 9.95
C LEU A 462 -4.25 -14.12 9.73
N GLY A 463 -2.96 -13.80 9.71
CA GLY A 463 -1.88 -14.78 9.79
C GLY A 463 -1.02 -14.89 8.54
N ASP A 464 -1.50 -15.50 7.45
CA ASP A 464 -0.64 -15.84 6.31
C ASP A 464 -0.67 -14.81 5.15
N ASN A 465 -1.12 -13.60 5.42
CA ASN A 465 -1.15 -12.50 4.45
C ASN A 465 0.20 -11.75 4.37
N TRP A 466 0.44 -11.09 3.25
CA TRP A 466 1.56 -10.16 3.01
C TRP A 466 2.95 -10.80 3.00
N LYS A 467 3.03 -12.13 2.93
CA LYS A 467 4.27 -12.90 3.10
C LYS A 467 4.90 -13.35 1.80
N TRP A 468 4.13 -13.45 0.71
CA TRP A 468 4.65 -14.00 -0.55
C TRP A 468 5.78 -13.17 -1.13
N ARG A 469 6.81 -13.85 -1.62
CA ARG A 469 7.95 -13.26 -2.33
C ARG A 469 8.21 -13.97 -3.64
N MET A 470 8.57 -13.19 -4.65
CA MET A 470 9.12 -13.71 -5.90
C MET A 470 10.50 -14.31 -5.65
N THR A 471 10.78 -15.44 -6.28
CA THR A 471 12.11 -16.07 -6.22
C THR A 471 13.07 -15.47 -7.25
N LYS A 472 14.35 -15.52 -6.97
CA LYS A 472 15.37 -15.03 -7.90
C LYS A 472 15.33 -15.81 -9.22
N GLY A 473 15.38 -15.11 -10.34
CA GLY A 473 15.34 -15.72 -11.67
C GLY A 473 13.97 -16.23 -12.12
N ALA A 474 12.87 -15.84 -11.47
CA ALA A 474 11.51 -16.26 -11.84
C ALA A 474 11.13 -15.92 -13.29
N PHE A 475 11.68 -14.86 -13.85
CA PHE A 475 11.44 -14.45 -15.24
C PHE A 475 12.51 -15.03 -16.17
N SER A 476 12.17 -16.10 -16.89
CA SER A 476 13.01 -16.63 -17.97
C SER A 476 13.02 -15.69 -19.18
N GLU A 477 14.04 -15.78 -20.03
CA GLU A 477 14.12 -14.99 -21.27
C GLU A 477 12.92 -15.27 -22.21
N GLU A 478 12.42 -16.51 -22.22
CA GLU A 478 11.24 -16.88 -22.98
C GLU A 478 9.98 -16.15 -22.47
N LEU A 479 9.83 -16.10 -21.14
CA LEU A 479 8.71 -15.39 -20.49
C LEU A 479 8.76 -13.89 -20.76
N LYS A 480 9.92 -13.26 -20.61
CA LYS A 480 10.13 -11.84 -20.93
C LYS A 480 9.74 -11.55 -22.38
N GLU A 481 10.20 -12.37 -23.33
CA GLU A 481 9.88 -12.22 -24.73
C GLU A 481 8.37 -12.40 -25.02
N LYS A 482 7.70 -13.35 -24.35
CA LYS A 482 6.24 -13.55 -24.43
C LYS A 482 5.51 -12.30 -23.98
N ILE A 483 5.87 -11.74 -22.84
CA ILE A 483 5.27 -10.50 -22.29
C ILE A 483 5.51 -9.34 -23.26
N ARG A 484 6.73 -9.13 -23.73
CA ARG A 484 7.08 -8.05 -24.65
C ARG A 484 6.29 -8.12 -25.95
N ARG A 485 6.13 -9.32 -26.53
CA ARG A 485 5.32 -9.52 -27.73
C ARG A 485 3.85 -9.18 -27.51
N MET A 486 3.28 -9.59 -26.36
CA MET A 486 1.89 -9.27 -26.01
C MET A 486 1.70 -7.77 -25.80
N THR A 487 2.61 -7.12 -25.09
CA THR A 487 2.61 -5.65 -24.89
C THR A 487 2.56 -4.93 -26.22
N LYS A 488 3.45 -5.29 -27.16
CA LYS A 488 3.49 -4.71 -28.51
C LYS A 488 2.24 -5.02 -29.32
N LEU A 489 1.75 -6.28 -29.25
CA LEU A 489 0.58 -6.73 -30.01
C LEU A 489 -0.68 -5.92 -29.68
N TYR A 490 -0.87 -5.61 -28.39
CA TYR A 490 -2.06 -4.88 -27.92
C TYR A 490 -1.85 -3.36 -27.83
N GLY A 491 -0.70 -2.84 -28.32
CA GLY A 491 -0.42 -1.40 -28.40
C GLY A 491 -0.37 -0.71 -27.03
N ARG A 492 0.31 -1.32 -26.11
CA ARG A 492 0.49 -0.81 -24.75
C ARG A 492 1.94 -0.42 -24.46
#